data_3f6b0e5c55ac30aab882cb679aa757be
#
_entry.id   3f6b0e5c55ac30aab882cb679aa757be
#
_cell.length_a   1.000
_cell.length_b   1.000
_cell.length_c   1.000
_cell.angle_alpha   90.00
_cell.angle_beta   90.00
_cell.angle_gamma   90.00
#
_symmetry.space_group_name_H-M   'P 1'
#
loop_
_entity.id
_entity.type
_entity.pdbx_description
1 polymer ?
#
loop_
_entity_poly.entity_id
_entity_poly.type
_entity_poly.pdbx_seq_one_letter_code
_entity_poly.pdbx_strand_id
1 'polypeptide(L)'
;MIMNKEDSILDFLFFWKRPISPGNLKKKLDMKHSTLNSVINRLQKKDFLIWEKYESIRLTEKGKKEAMHFSKHHFIIEKFLIEDLKISEDMAHREALRLSSYIDCTVIEAICTKMDYNFSEINDSFCTRRNYYT
;
A
#
# COMPACT_ATOMS: atom_id res chain seq x y z
N MET A 1 -5.40 0.45 13.87
CA MET A 1 -4.48 0.18 12.76
C MET A 1 -5.23 0.24 11.44
N ILE A 2 -4.75 0.98 10.47
CA ILE A 2 -5.46 1.26 9.23
C ILE A 2 -5.33 0.11 8.24
N MET A 3 -4.13 -0.45 8.11
CA MET A 3 -3.84 -1.60 7.24
C MET A 3 -2.85 -2.52 7.94
N ASN A 4 -2.62 -3.73 7.43
CA ASN A 4 -1.64 -4.59 8.07
C ASN A 4 -0.23 -4.02 7.89
N LYS A 5 0.68 -4.44 8.76
CA LYS A 5 2.02 -3.82 8.85
C LYS A 5 2.91 -4.13 7.64
N GLU A 6 2.78 -5.32 7.07
CA GLU A 6 3.52 -5.68 5.85
C GLU A 6 3.09 -4.78 4.68
N ASP A 7 1.79 -4.64 4.48
CA ASP A 7 1.25 -3.80 3.40
C ASP A 7 1.57 -2.33 3.62
N SER A 8 1.59 -1.86 4.87
CA SER A 8 1.99 -0.48 5.20
C SER A 8 3.42 -0.19 4.75
N ILE A 9 4.34 -1.12 4.99
CA ILE A 9 5.74 -0.94 4.58
C ILE A 9 5.87 -1.00 3.08
N LEU A 10 5.23 -1.97 2.43
CA LEU A 10 5.26 -2.09 0.97
C LEU A 10 4.69 -0.86 0.28
N ASP A 11 3.54 -0.39 0.74
CA ASP A 11 2.89 0.79 0.20
C ASP A 11 3.76 2.03 0.36
N PHE A 12 4.31 2.22 1.56
CA PHE A 12 5.22 3.34 1.82
C PHE A 12 6.42 3.31 0.88
N LEU A 13 7.11 2.18 0.79
CA LEU A 13 8.31 2.06 -0.05
C LEU A 13 8.00 2.25 -1.52
N PHE A 14 6.85 1.81 -1.98
CA PHE A 14 6.39 2.00 -3.35
C PHE A 14 6.23 3.48 -3.71
N PHE A 15 5.58 4.24 -2.83
CA PHE A 15 5.36 5.67 -3.06
C PHE A 15 6.58 6.53 -2.74
N TRP A 16 7.45 6.07 -1.85
CA TRP A 16 8.67 6.80 -1.50
C TRP A 16 9.68 6.83 -2.64
N LYS A 17 9.74 5.75 -3.42
CA LYS A 17 10.53 5.61 -4.67
C LYS A 17 12.04 5.74 -4.52
N ARG A 18 12.59 5.72 -3.30
CA ARG A 18 14.03 5.79 -3.04
C ARG A 18 14.37 4.96 -1.81
N PRO A 19 15.62 4.53 -1.65
CA PRO A 19 16.01 3.82 -0.45
C PRO A 19 15.81 4.67 0.80
N ILE A 20 15.50 4.03 1.92
CA ILE A 20 15.28 4.69 3.19
C ILE A 20 15.93 3.88 4.31
N SER A 21 16.52 4.57 5.30
CA SER A 21 17.09 3.90 6.46
C SER A 21 15.98 3.34 7.38
N PRO A 22 16.27 2.27 8.13
CA PRO A 22 15.30 1.73 9.09
C PRO A 22 14.83 2.78 10.10
N GLY A 23 15.73 3.64 10.58
CA GLY A 23 15.38 4.69 11.53
C GLY A 23 14.38 5.70 10.97
N ASN A 24 14.57 6.11 9.73
CA ASN A 24 13.64 7.03 9.06
C ASN A 24 12.31 6.35 8.75
N LEU A 25 12.34 5.11 8.31
CA LEU A 25 11.12 4.33 8.06
C LEU A 25 10.30 4.17 9.34
N LYS A 26 10.96 3.86 10.45
CA LYS A 26 10.33 3.77 11.76
C LYS A 26 9.58 5.05 12.12
N LYS A 27 10.23 6.20 11.92
CA LYS A 27 9.62 7.50 12.21
C LYS A 27 8.42 7.80 11.30
N LYS A 28 8.55 7.51 10.01
CA LYS A 28 7.50 7.78 9.03
C LYS A 28 6.24 6.94 9.27
N LEU A 29 6.42 5.69 9.71
CA LEU A 29 5.30 4.77 9.93
C LEU A 29 4.86 4.68 11.39
N ASP A 30 5.54 5.39 12.29
CA ASP A 30 5.26 5.37 13.73
C ASP A 30 5.19 3.93 14.28
N MET A 31 6.20 3.14 13.95
CA MET A 31 6.31 1.75 14.40
C MET A 31 7.37 1.60 15.49
N LYS A 32 7.16 0.63 16.36
CA LYS A 32 8.19 0.22 17.33
C LYS A 32 9.34 -0.46 16.59
N HIS A 33 10.56 -0.29 17.11
CA HIS A 33 11.76 -0.87 16.51
C HIS A 33 11.66 -2.39 16.32
N SER A 34 11.20 -3.11 17.35
CA SER A 34 11.04 -4.57 17.30
C SER A 34 10.00 -5.00 16.25
N THR A 35 8.91 -4.26 16.15
CA THR A 35 7.86 -4.52 15.17
C THR A 35 8.40 -4.32 13.76
N LEU A 36 9.08 -3.21 13.52
CA LEU A 36 9.66 -2.91 12.20
C LEU A 36 10.64 -4.00 11.78
N ASN A 37 11.57 -4.37 12.64
CA ASN A 37 12.56 -5.41 12.34
C ASN A 37 11.89 -6.76 12.02
N SER A 38 10.88 -7.14 12.77
CA SER A 38 10.14 -8.38 12.55
C SER A 38 9.46 -8.39 11.17
N VAL A 39 8.81 -7.28 10.82
CA VAL A 39 8.11 -7.18 9.53
C VAL A 39 9.09 -7.12 8.38
N ILE A 40 10.19 -6.36 8.50
CA ILE A 40 11.23 -6.30 7.47
C ILE A 40 11.81 -7.69 7.22
N ASN A 41 12.09 -8.45 8.27
CA ASN A 41 12.63 -9.81 8.13
C ASN A 41 11.65 -10.73 7.38
N ARG A 42 10.36 -10.63 7.65
CA ARG A 42 9.34 -11.41 6.93
C ARG A 42 9.27 -11.02 5.46
N LEU A 43 9.28 -9.72 5.17
CA LEU A 43 9.24 -9.22 3.79
C LEU A 43 10.49 -9.60 3.01
N GLN A 44 11.65 -9.59 3.67
CA GLN A 44 12.91 -10.01 3.06
C GLN A 44 12.89 -11.50 2.73
N LYS A 45 12.36 -12.34 3.60
CA LYS A 45 12.19 -13.77 3.35
C LYS A 45 11.26 -14.06 2.18
N LYS A 46 10.25 -13.21 1.97
CA LYS A 46 9.36 -13.30 0.82
C LYS A 46 9.96 -12.70 -0.46
N ASP A 47 11.16 -12.16 -0.38
CA ASP A 47 11.87 -11.52 -1.48
C ASP A 47 11.18 -10.24 -1.99
N PHE A 48 10.49 -9.53 -1.11
CA PHE A 48 9.82 -8.27 -1.46
C PHE A 48 10.69 -7.04 -1.24
N LEU A 49 11.68 -7.13 -0.37
CA LEU A 49 12.60 -6.03 -0.12
C LEU A 49 14.01 -6.55 0.15
N ILE A 50 14.97 -5.64 0.06
CA ILE A 50 16.37 -5.88 0.38
C ILE A 50 16.80 -4.89 1.44
N TRP A 51 17.36 -5.42 2.52
CA TRP A 51 18.01 -4.62 3.56
C TRP A 51 19.25 -5.33 4.04
N GLU A 52 20.37 -4.67 3.85
CA GLU A 52 21.65 -5.13 4.36
C GLU A 52 22.01 -4.26 5.58
N LYS A 53 22.69 -4.87 6.55
CA LYS A 53 23.07 -4.19 7.79
C LYS A 53 23.83 -2.90 7.47
N TYR A 54 23.39 -1.80 8.11
CA TYR A 54 23.91 -0.44 7.91
C TYR A 54 23.57 0.21 6.57
N GLU A 55 22.75 -0.42 5.78
CA GLU A 55 22.30 0.14 4.50
C GLU A 55 20.83 0.51 4.51
N SER A 56 20.40 1.10 3.41
CA SER A 56 19.01 1.51 3.24
C SER A 56 18.15 0.34 2.74
N ILE A 57 16.87 0.43 3.05
CA ILE A 57 15.85 -0.54 2.62
C ILE A 57 15.31 -0.11 1.26
N ARG A 58 15.11 -1.08 0.37
CA ARG A 58 14.50 -0.84 -0.95
C ARG A 58 13.67 -2.04 -1.36
N LEU A 59 12.68 -1.81 -2.23
CA LEU A 59 11.88 -2.88 -2.81
C LEU A 59 12.64 -3.62 -3.90
N THR A 60 12.40 -4.93 -3.98
CA THR A 60 12.75 -5.73 -5.15
C THR A 60 11.71 -5.50 -6.25
N GLU A 61 11.96 -6.01 -7.46
CA GLU A 61 10.93 -5.98 -8.51
C GLU A 61 9.68 -6.75 -8.11
N LYS A 62 9.85 -7.87 -7.41
CA LYS A 62 8.73 -8.64 -6.85
C LYS A 62 7.95 -7.82 -5.83
N GLY A 63 8.66 -7.09 -4.96
CA GLY A 63 8.04 -6.22 -3.96
C GLY A 63 7.27 -5.06 -4.60
N LYS A 64 7.79 -4.48 -5.68
CA LYS A 64 7.09 -3.43 -6.43
C LYS A 64 5.79 -3.94 -7.02
N LYS A 65 5.77 -5.15 -7.57
CA LYS A 65 4.55 -5.76 -8.12
C LYS A 65 3.52 -6.00 -7.03
N GLU A 66 3.95 -6.49 -5.88
CA GLU A 66 3.06 -6.71 -4.75
C GLU A 66 2.48 -5.41 -4.22
N ALA A 67 3.31 -4.37 -4.09
CA ALA A 67 2.86 -3.05 -3.66
C ALA A 67 1.88 -2.43 -4.66
N MET A 68 2.13 -2.60 -5.95
CA MET A 68 1.23 -2.12 -7.00
C MET A 68 -0.13 -2.82 -6.94
N HIS A 69 -0.14 -4.12 -6.70
CA HIS A 69 -1.36 -4.90 -6.53
C HIS A 69 -2.21 -4.35 -5.38
N PHE A 70 -1.59 -4.13 -4.23
CA PHE A 70 -2.24 -3.54 -3.08
C PHE A 70 -2.77 -2.13 -3.38
N SER A 71 -1.99 -1.31 -4.06
CA SER A 71 -2.38 0.05 -4.44
C SER A 71 -3.59 0.07 -5.37
N LYS A 72 -3.70 -0.89 -6.28
CA LYS A 72 -4.87 -1.02 -7.14
C LYS A 72 -6.13 -1.33 -6.34
N HIS A 73 -6.05 -2.24 -5.38
CA HIS A 73 -7.16 -2.53 -4.47
C HIS A 73 -7.61 -1.27 -3.75
N HIS A 74 -6.67 -0.55 -3.16
CA HIS A 74 -6.95 0.70 -2.45
C HIS A 74 -7.68 1.71 -3.36
N PHE A 75 -7.15 1.95 -4.54
CA PHE A 75 -7.74 2.91 -5.47
C PHE A 75 -9.17 2.53 -5.86
N ILE A 76 -9.38 1.27 -6.21
CA ILE A 76 -10.70 0.79 -6.66
C ILE A 76 -11.74 0.88 -5.56
N ILE A 77 -11.36 0.47 -4.34
CA ILE A 77 -12.27 0.57 -3.19
C ILE A 77 -12.60 2.04 -2.92
N GLU A 78 -11.60 2.91 -2.86
CA GLU A 78 -11.81 4.34 -2.60
C GLU A 78 -12.73 4.95 -3.64
N LYS A 79 -12.48 4.68 -4.92
CA LYS A 79 -13.30 5.17 -6.02
C LYS A 79 -14.76 4.70 -5.93
N PHE A 80 -14.95 3.42 -5.64
CA PHE A 80 -16.28 2.84 -5.47
C PHE A 80 -17.04 3.49 -4.32
N LEU A 81 -16.38 3.67 -3.18
CA LEU A 81 -16.99 4.28 -2.01
C LEU A 81 -17.44 5.74 -2.28
N ILE A 82 -16.61 6.48 -3.00
CA ILE A 82 -16.93 7.87 -3.32
C ILE A 82 -18.01 7.97 -4.39
N GLU A 83 -17.83 7.30 -5.51
CA GLU A 83 -18.69 7.49 -6.69
C GLU A 83 -20.03 6.78 -6.57
N ASP A 84 -20.03 5.54 -6.08
CA ASP A 84 -21.27 4.74 -6.02
C ASP A 84 -22.01 4.92 -4.70
N LEU A 85 -21.31 4.86 -3.58
CA LEU A 85 -21.93 4.94 -2.26
C LEU A 85 -22.00 6.36 -1.70
N LYS A 86 -21.41 7.34 -2.39
CA LYS A 86 -21.41 8.75 -1.98
C LYS A 86 -20.80 8.98 -0.59
N ILE A 87 -19.82 8.18 -0.23
CA ILE A 87 -19.06 8.34 1.00
C ILE A 87 -18.10 9.54 0.82
N SER A 88 -17.85 10.29 1.90
CA SER A 88 -16.91 11.41 1.86
C SER A 88 -15.49 10.94 1.50
N GLU A 89 -14.71 11.82 0.87
CA GLU A 89 -13.33 11.48 0.48
C GLU A 89 -12.49 11.02 1.66
N ASP A 90 -12.59 11.69 2.80
CA ASP A 90 -11.81 11.33 4.00
C ASP A 90 -12.17 9.95 4.53
N MET A 91 -13.46 9.66 4.63
CA MET A 91 -13.93 8.37 5.10
C MET A 91 -13.57 7.26 4.09
N ALA A 92 -13.78 7.52 2.80
CA ALA A 92 -13.47 6.55 1.75
C ALA A 92 -11.99 6.21 1.74
N HIS A 93 -11.12 7.19 1.90
CA HIS A 93 -9.67 6.98 1.96
C HIS A 93 -9.28 6.07 3.14
N ARG A 94 -9.78 6.38 4.34
CA ARG A 94 -9.50 5.58 5.54
C ARG A 94 -10.00 4.15 5.42
N GLU A 95 -11.23 3.98 4.96
CA GLU A 95 -11.82 2.64 4.83
C GLU A 95 -11.14 1.84 3.71
N ALA A 96 -10.77 2.48 2.61
CA ALA A 96 -10.02 1.82 1.55
C ALA A 96 -8.66 1.30 2.04
N LEU A 97 -7.95 2.06 2.87
CA LEU A 97 -6.70 1.61 3.48
C LEU A 97 -6.90 0.39 4.37
N ARG A 98 -7.99 0.36 5.14
CA ARG A 98 -8.31 -0.78 6.01
C ARG A 98 -8.67 -2.02 5.21
N LEU A 99 -9.51 -1.87 4.20
CA LEU A 99 -10.05 -2.98 3.42
C LEU A 99 -9.06 -3.57 2.43
N SER A 100 -8.14 -2.76 1.92
CA SER A 100 -7.22 -3.18 0.85
C SER A 100 -6.38 -4.40 1.21
N SER A 101 -6.01 -4.55 2.47
CA SER A 101 -5.20 -5.68 2.96
C SER A 101 -5.98 -6.99 3.05
N TYR A 102 -7.30 -6.93 3.10
CA TYR A 102 -8.14 -8.07 3.47
C TYR A 102 -9.19 -8.44 2.44
N ILE A 103 -9.35 -7.64 1.39
CA ILE A 103 -10.34 -7.89 0.35
C ILE A 103 -9.76 -8.81 -0.72
N ASP A 104 -10.57 -9.77 -1.18
CA ASP A 104 -10.15 -10.69 -2.22
C ASP A 104 -10.18 -10.03 -3.60
N CYS A 105 -9.25 -10.44 -4.46
CA CYS A 105 -9.17 -9.93 -5.84
C CYS A 105 -10.48 -10.15 -6.62
N THR A 106 -11.19 -11.24 -6.33
CA THR A 106 -12.47 -11.53 -6.98
C THR A 106 -13.49 -10.41 -6.71
N VAL A 107 -13.51 -9.88 -5.48
CA VAL A 107 -14.40 -8.77 -5.13
C VAL A 107 -13.98 -7.49 -5.88
N ILE A 108 -12.69 -7.23 -5.96
CA ILE A 108 -12.16 -6.07 -6.70
C ILE A 108 -12.54 -6.16 -8.18
N GLU A 109 -12.39 -7.33 -8.79
CA GLU A 109 -12.77 -7.55 -10.19
C GLU A 109 -14.27 -7.36 -10.41
N ALA A 110 -15.09 -7.83 -9.48
CA ALA A 110 -16.54 -7.64 -9.55
C ALA A 110 -16.92 -6.16 -9.49
N ILE A 111 -16.26 -5.40 -8.62
CA ILE A 111 -16.47 -3.95 -8.54
C ILE A 111 -16.10 -3.30 -9.87
N CYS A 112 -14.94 -3.63 -10.42
CA CYS A 112 -14.49 -3.06 -11.69
C CYS A 112 -15.44 -3.37 -12.83
N THR A 113 -15.94 -4.60 -12.90
CA THR A 113 -16.90 -5.02 -13.93
C THR A 113 -18.21 -4.24 -13.82
N LYS A 114 -18.74 -4.14 -12.60
CA LYS A 114 -20.01 -3.43 -12.36
C LYS A 114 -19.91 -1.95 -12.67
N MET A 115 -18.80 -1.33 -12.28
CA MET A 115 -18.60 0.11 -12.41
C MET A 115 -17.95 0.52 -13.73
N ASP A 116 -17.60 -0.45 -14.56
CA ASP A 116 -16.91 -0.24 -15.84
C ASP A 116 -15.59 0.54 -15.66
N TYR A 117 -14.83 0.21 -14.64
CA TYR A 117 -13.53 0.81 -14.39
C TYR A 117 -12.47 0.21 -15.29
N ASN A 118 -11.66 1.07 -15.90
CA ASN A 118 -10.55 0.65 -16.74
C ASN A 118 -9.26 0.54 -15.93
N PHE A 119 -8.73 -0.68 -15.79
CA PHE A 119 -7.50 -0.93 -15.05
C PHE A 119 -6.28 -0.20 -15.59
N SER A 120 -6.24 0.10 -16.89
CA SER A 120 -5.10 0.80 -17.49
C SER A 120 -4.96 2.24 -16.99
N GLU A 121 -6.06 2.86 -16.58
CA GLU A 121 -6.05 4.21 -16.03
C GLU A 121 -5.52 4.27 -14.60
N ILE A 122 -5.35 3.12 -13.96
CA ILE A 122 -4.98 3.03 -12.54
C ILE A 122 -3.46 3.05 -12.35
N ASN A 123 -2.67 2.94 -13.41
CA ASN A 123 -1.23 2.73 -13.28
C ASN A 123 -0.43 3.93 -12.76
N ASP A 124 -0.85 5.15 -13.02
CA ASP A 124 -0.05 6.33 -12.71
C ASP A 124 -0.62 7.26 -11.63
N SER A 125 -1.88 7.06 -11.25
CA SER A 125 -2.56 7.99 -10.35
C SER A 125 -3.62 7.29 -9.53
N PHE A 126 -3.18 6.42 -8.63
CA PHE A 126 -4.10 5.59 -7.85
C PHE A 126 -4.88 6.37 -6.84
N CYS A 127 -4.18 7.16 -6.06
CA CYS A 127 -4.78 7.91 -4.98
C CYS A 127 -4.24 9.32 -5.03
N THR A 128 -5.14 10.30 -5.02
CA THR A 128 -4.76 11.71 -4.99
C THR A 128 -4.09 12.09 -3.67
N ARG A 129 -4.14 11.21 -2.68
CA ARG A 129 -3.58 11.43 -1.35
C ARG A 129 -2.25 10.71 -1.12
N ARG A 130 -1.42 10.61 -2.14
CA ARG A 130 -0.09 10.02 -2.00
C ARG A 130 0.77 10.70 -0.93
N ASN A 131 0.39 11.92 -0.56
CA ASN A 131 1.17 12.73 0.37
C ASN A 131 0.96 12.38 1.84
N TYR A 132 0.13 11.39 2.15
CA TYR A 132 -0.13 11.07 3.55
C TYR A 132 1.06 10.46 4.29
N TYR A 133 2.12 10.11 3.59
CA TYR A 133 3.38 9.68 4.21
C TYR A 133 4.38 10.83 4.45
N THR A 134 4.11 11.98 3.90
CA THR A 134 5.00 13.15 4.08
C THR A 134 4.60 14.01 5.32
#